data_1685933883d826e16861819f9108aab6
#
_entry.id   1685933883d826e16861819f9108aab6
#
_cell.length_a   1.000
_cell.length_b   1.000
_cell.length_c   1.000
_cell.angle_alpha   90.00
_cell.angle_beta   90.00
_cell.angle_gamma   90.00
#
_symmetry.space_group_name_H-M   'P 1'
#
loop_
_entity.id
_entity.type
_entity.pdbx_description
1 polymer ?
#
loop_
_entity_poly.entity_id
_entity_poly.type
_entity_poly.pdbx_seq_one_letter_code
_entity_poly.pdbx_strand_id
1 'polypeptide(L)'
;LFMMYVIQSFCKYYVSCQGHIMGAKMERDMRQELFEHYEELSFSYYSQNNSGQMMSKLVSDLFDISEFAHHGPENLFISVIKIVGSFTFLFLINWRLAIPLLVMVVCMLFFSYGQNRQMQTTFMDNRKKIGDVNSSLQDTLSGIRVVQSFANEEIEREKFMESNENFLISKNANYHCMGSFMSGNLFFQGMMYLITLVFGGWLIAHGKMDVADLAMYALYIGIFISPIQILVELTEMMQKGLSGFRRFLDVVETDPEIVNASDAEPLQNVKGEVEYEHVSFHYSDDDTLVLDNVSFKIPAGKSIALVGPSGSGKTTICSMLPRFYDVTGGKITIDGKDVRKLTLESLRSQIGLVQQDVYLFCGTIKENIAYGKPGATMDEIIDAAKKANIHEFIMSLPDGYDSFVGERGTRLSGGQKQRISIARVFLKNPPILILDEATSALDNESERWIQQSLEELAKNRTTITIAHRLSTIRNADEILVVANSGIAER
;
A
#
# COMPACT_ATOMS: atom_id res chain seq x y z
N LEU A 1 -1.62 -30.80 -42.48
CA LEU A 1 -1.01 -29.51 -42.15
C LEU A 1 -2.07 -28.48 -41.70
N PHE A 2 -3.13 -28.23 -42.51
CA PHE A 2 -4.21 -27.29 -42.19
C PHE A 2 -4.84 -27.58 -40.82
N MET A 3 -5.21 -28.83 -40.59
CA MET A 3 -5.81 -29.25 -39.31
C MET A 3 -4.89 -29.03 -38.11
N MET A 4 -3.58 -29.20 -38.26
CA MET A 4 -2.59 -28.91 -37.20
C MET A 4 -2.56 -27.42 -36.86
N TYR A 5 -2.59 -26.52 -37.86
CA TYR A 5 -2.65 -25.08 -37.61
C TYR A 5 -3.94 -24.65 -36.92
N VAL A 6 -5.09 -25.27 -37.27
CA VAL A 6 -6.35 -25.02 -36.58
C VAL A 6 -6.26 -25.43 -35.08
N ILE A 7 -5.72 -26.62 -34.82
CA ILE A 7 -5.49 -27.10 -33.44
C ILE A 7 -4.53 -26.17 -32.71
N GLN A 8 -3.43 -25.80 -33.32
CA GLN A 8 -2.43 -24.89 -32.74
C GLN A 8 -3.05 -23.52 -32.39
N SER A 9 -3.86 -22.96 -33.31
CA SER A 9 -4.55 -21.68 -33.09
C SER A 9 -5.52 -21.77 -31.91
N PHE A 10 -6.31 -22.84 -31.84
CA PHE A 10 -7.22 -23.08 -30.73
C PHE A 10 -6.48 -23.26 -29.40
N CYS A 11 -5.42 -24.06 -29.35
CA CYS A 11 -4.59 -24.23 -28.16
C CYS A 11 -3.95 -22.91 -27.73
N LYS A 12 -3.44 -22.10 -28.68
CA LYS A 12 -2.87 -20.78 -28.37
C LYS A 12 -3.90 -19.83 -27.79
N TYR A 13 -5.10 -19.81 -28.37
CA TYR A 13 -6.21 -19.03 -27.84
C TYR A 13 -6.56 -19.46 -26.41
N TYR A 14 -6.71 -20.78 -26.20
CA TYR A 14 -7.07 -21.32 -24.88
C TYR A 14 -6.01 -20.98 -23.81
N VAL A 15 -4.74 -21.24 -24.11
CA VAL A 15 -3.63 -20.96 -23.18
C VAL A 15 -3.54 -19.47 -22.87
N SER A 16 -3.57 -18.61 -23.91
CA SER A 16 -3.49 -17.16 -23.70
C SER A 16 -4.69 -16.63 -22.92
N CYS A 17 -5.91 -17.08 -23.25
CA CYS A 17 -7.12 -16.59 -22.60
C CYS A 17 -7.24 -17.10 -21.15
N GLN A 18 -7.15 -18.43 -20.96
CA GLN A 18 -7.36 -19.03 -19.64
C GLN A 18 -6.20 -18.76 -18.68
N GLY A 19 -4.97 -18.70 -19.18
CA GLY A 19 -3.79 -18.35 -18.38
C GLY A 19 -3.94 -16.95 -17.77
N HIS A 20 -4.24 -15.94 -18.58
CA HIS A 20 -4.41 -14.58 -18.10
C HIS A 20 -5.65 -14.42 -17.21
N ILE A 21 -6.77 -15.09 -17.51
CA ILE A 21 -7.96 -15.10 -16.64
C ILE A 21 -7.63 -15.71 -15.28
N MET A 22 -6.86 -16.80 -15.26
CA MET A 22 -6.40 -17.42 -14.01
C MET A 22 -5.53 -16.46 -13.21
N GLY A 23 -4.54 -15.82 -13.85
CA GLY A 23 -3.68 -14.82 -13.21
C GLY A 23 -4.48 -13.65 -12.61
N ALA A 24 -5.43 -13.11 -13.37
CA ALA A 24 -6.31 -12.03 -12.90
C ALA A 24 -7.19 -12.43 -11.70
N LYS A 25 -7.65 -13.68 -11.65
CA LYS A 25 -8.39 -14.20 -10.48
C LYS A 25 -7.50 -14.33 -9.26
N MET A 26 -6.28 -14.88 -9.42
CA MET A 26 -5.30 -14.95 -8.33
C MET A 26 -4.98 -13.56 -7.78
N GLU A 27 -4.72 -12.60 -8.67
CA GLU A 27 -4.44 -11.22 -8.28
C GLU A 27 -5.61 -10.59 -7.51
N ARG A 28 -6.84 -10.82 -7.96
CA ARG A 28 -8.05 -10.35 -7.26
C ARG A 28 -8.14 -10.96 -5.86
N ASP A 29 -8.01 -12.28 -5.75
CA ASP A 29 -8.20 -12.99 -4.48
C ASP A 29 -7.10 -12.60 -3.47
N MET A 30 -5.84 -12.55 -3.90
CA MET A 30 -4.73 -12.06 -3.06
C MET A 30 -4.90 -10.59 -2.66
N ARG A 31 -5.41 -9.73 -3.56
CA ARG A 31 -5.66 -8.32 -3.24
C ARG A 31 -6.74 -8.17 -2.18
N GLN A 32 -7.80 -8.97 -2.29
CA GLN A 32 -8.87 -8.95 -1.31
C GLN A 32 -8.38 -9.43 0.06
N GLU A 33 -7.67 -10.55 0.13
CA GLU A 33 -7.07 -11.08 1.36
C GLU A 33 -6.12 -10.06 2.01
N LEU A 34 -5.24 -9.45 1.22
CA LEU A 34 -4.30 -8.45 1.72
C LEU A 34 -5.01 -7.19 2.23
N PHE A 35 -6.07 -6.77 1.54
CA PHE A 35 -6.85 -5.59 1.94
C PHE A 35 -7.63 -5.85 3.24
N GLU A 36 -8.31 -7.00 3.35
CA GLU A 36 -9.01 -7.42 4.57
C GLU A 36 -8.04 -7.52 5.74
N HIS A 37 -6.86 -8.10 5.54
CA HIS A 37 -5.84 -8.18 6.56
C HIS A 37 -5.31 -6.81 6.99
N TYR A 38 -5.10 -5.88 6.04
CA TYR A 38 -4.75 -4.49 6.38
C TYR A 38 -5.81 -3.83 7.30
N GLU A 39 -7.09 -4.07 7.09
CA GLU A 39 -8.15 -3.51 7.96
C GLU A 39 -8.11 -4.05 9.39
N GLU A 40 -7.52 -5.22 9.62
CA GLU A 40 -7.36 -5.85 10.94
C GLU A 40 -6.10 -5.38 11.67
N LEU A 41 -5.08 -4.88 10.95
CA LEU A 41 -3.81 -4.47 11.55
C LEU A 41 -3.97 -3.25 12.47
N SER A 42 -3.14 -3.21 13.52
CA SER A 42 -3.16 -2.17 14.55
C SER A 42 -2.56 -0.84 14.07
N PHE A 43 -2.83 0.23 14.80
CA PHE A 43 -2.27 1.56 14.51
C PHE A 43 -0.74 1.61 14.54
N SER A 44 -0.09 0.77 15.34
CA SER A 44 1.38 0.65 15.39
C SER A 44 1.94 0.26 14.02
N TYR A 45 1.30 -0.66 13.30
CA TYR A 45 1.70 -1.04 11.95
C TYR A 45 1.66 0.15 10.98
N TYR A 46 0.59 0.95 11.03
CA TYR A 46 0.41 2.10 10.14
C TYR A 46 1.35 3.26 10.44
N SER A 47 1.79 3.41 11.70
CA SER A 47 2.78 4.43 12.09
C SER A 47 4.18 4.09 11.59
N GLN A 48 4.51 2.79 11.47
CA GLN A 48 5.82 2.30 11.03
C GLN A 48 5.91 2.11 9.52
N ASN A 49 4.79 1.98 8.81
CA ASN A 49 4.74 1.68 7.38
C ASN A 49 4.18 2.84 6.55
N ASN A 50 4.84 3.15 5.44
CA ASN A 50 4.40 4.19 4.53
C ASN A 50 3.24 3.70 3.65
N SER A 51 2.16 4.51 3.54
CA SER A 51 0.99 4.20 2.72
C SER A 51 1.33 3.92 1.24
N GLY A 52 2.34 4.59 0.69
CA GLY A 52 2.82 4.35 -0.68
C GLY A 52 3.41 2.95 -0.86
N GLN A 53 4.13 2.44 0.15
CA GLN A 53 4.66 1.07 0.13
C GLN A 53 3.53 0.03 0.23
N MET A 54 2.53 0.27 1.08
CA MET A 54 1.35 -0.60 1.19
C MET A 54 0.57 -0.65 -0.14
N MET A 55 0.37 0.49 -0.80
CA MET A 55 -0.24 0.56 -2.13
C MET A 55 0.58 -0.20 -3.19
N SER A 56 1.91 -0.11 -3.14
CA SER A 56 2.78 -0.86 -4.05
C SER A 56 2.62 -2.37 -3.89
N LYS A 57 2.47 -2.85 -2.65
CA LYS A 57 2.20 -4.27 -2.37
C LYS A 57 0.85 -4.73 -2.94
N LEU A 58 -0.21 -3.89 -2.83
CA LEU A 58 -1.55 -4.19 -3.34
C LEU A 58 -1.67 -4.16 -4.87
N VAL A 59 -0.77 -3.46 -5.57
CA VAL A 59 -0.86 -3.26 -7.02
C VAL A 59 0.31 -3.92 -7.75
N SER A 60 1.53 -3.44 -7.52
CA SER A 60 2.69 -3.85 -8.33
C SER A 60 3.18 -5.25 -7.97
N ASP A 61 3.25 -5.57 -6.67
CA ASP A 61 3.76 -6.87 -6.25
C ASP A 61 2.80 -8.00 -6.64
N LEU A 62 1.49 -7.81 -6.51
CA LEU A 62 0.49 -8.80 -6.91
C LEU A 62 0.49 -9.03 -8.41
N PHE A 63 0.70 -7.98 -9.20
CA PHE A 63 0.89 -8.11 -10.64
C PHE A 63 2.11 -8.97 -10.98
N ASP A 64 3.28 -8.68 -10.39
CA ASP A 64 4.51 -9.44 -10.61
C ASP A 64 4.35 -10.92 -10.18
N ILE A 65 3.64 -11.19 -9.09
CA ILE A 65 3.31 -12.56 -8.64
C ILE A 65 2.42 -13.27 -9.66
N SER A 66 1.35 -12.62 -10.10
CA SER A 66 0.40 -13.16 -11.06
C SER A 66 1.07 -13.48 -12.41
N GLU A 67 1.88 -12.57 -12.93
CA GLU A 67 2.65 -12.77 -14.17
C GLU A 67 3.58 -13.99 -14.06
N PHE A 68 4.31 -14.10 -12.96
CA PHE A 68 5.17 -15.27 -12.75
C PHE A 68 4.37 -16.57 -12.59
N ALA A 69 3.25 -16.54 -11.87
CA ALA A 69 2.47 -17.75 -11.57
C ALA A 69 1.89 -18.42 -12.82
N HIS A 70 1.47 -17.63 -13.84
CA HIS A 70 0.91 -18.22 -15.06
C HIS A 70 1.94 -18.33 -16.20
N HIS A 71 2.78 -17.33 -16.42
CA HIS A 71 3.81 -17.39 -17.47
C HIS A 71 5.02 -18.24 -17.10
N GLY A 72 5.38 -18.33 -15.82
CA GLY A 72 6.53 -19.09 -15.37
C GLY A 72 6.48 -20.56 -15.75
N PRO A 73 5.48 -21.32 -15.28
CA PRO A 73 5.31 -22.74 -15.62
C PRO A 73 5.05 -22.97 -17.11
N GLU A 74 4.22 -22.10 -17.76
CA GLU A 74 3.94 -22.18 -19.18
C GLU A 74 5.22 -22.09 -20.02
N ASN A 75 6.00 -21.02 -19.82
CA ASN A 75 7.22 -20.76 -20.57
C ASN A 75 8.29 -21.81 -20.32
N LEU A 76 8.44 -22.26 -19.06
CA LEU A 76 9.37 -23.34 -18.73
C LEU A 76 9.00 -24.63 -19.45
N PHE A 77 7.74 -25.07 -19.36
CA PHE A 77 7.27 -26.31 -19.97
C PHE A 77 7.41 -26.29 -21.51
N ILE A 78 6.93 -25.20 -22.15
CA ILE A 78 7.03 -25.06 -23.61
C ILE A 78 8.50 -25.00 -24.06
N SER A 79 9.36 -24.25 -23.35
CA SER A 79 10.76 -24.10 -23.70
C SER A 79 11.52 -25.43 -23.58
N VAL A 80 11.31 -26.17 -22.50
CA VAL A 80 11.94 -27.49 -22.31
C VAL A 80 11.51 -28.47 -23.41
N ILE A 81 10.21 -28.56 -23.71
CA ILE A 81 9.72 -29.45 -24.76
C ILE A 81 10.29 -29.06 -26.14
N LYS A 82 10.31 -27.77 -26.48
CA LYS A 82 10.87 -27.30 -27.76
C LYS A 82 12.36 -27.60 -27.89
N ILE A 83 13.15 -27.32 -26.85
CA ILE A 83 14.61 -27.57 -26.87
C ILE A 83 14.89 -29.07 -26.94
N VAL A 84 14.35 -29.85 -26.00
CA VAL A 84 14.59 -31.31 -25.93
C VAL A 84 14.05 -32.00 -27.16
N GLY A 85 12.82 -31.68 -27.60
CA GLY A 85 12.23 -32.25 -28.81
C GLY A 85 13.03 -31.94 -30.05
N SER A 86 13.44 -30.66 -30.24
CA SER A 86 14.24 -30.26 -31.39
C SER A 86 15.59 -31.05 -31.44
N PHE A 87 16.30 -31.11 -30.32
CA PHE A 87 17.56 -31.85 -30.27
C PHE A 87 17.37 -33.35 -30.46
N THR A 88 16.33 -33.95 -29.92
CA THR A 88 15.99 -35.34 -30.16
C THR A 88 15.81 -35.62 -31.65
N PHE A 89 15.05 -34.82 -32.37
CA PHE A 89 14.89 -34.94 -33.81
C PHE A 89 16.19 -34.72 -34.58
N LEU A 90 16.95 -33.69 -34.23
CA LEU A 90 18.24 -33.44 -34.88
C LEU A 90 19.22 -34.60 -34.69
N PHE A 91 19.27 -35.19 -33.49
CA PHE A 91 20.13 -36.40 -33.25
C PHE A 91 19.66 -37.61 -34.06
N LEU A 92 18.33 -37.81 -34.22
CA LEU A 92 17.79 -38.89 -35.03
C LEU A 92 18.10 -38.72 -36.54
N ILE A 93 18.10 -37.48 -37.02
CA ILE A 93 18.42 -37.16 -38.40
C ILE A 93 19.93 -37.40 -38.65
N ASN A 94 20.79 -36.70 -37.91
CA ASN A 94 22.23 -36.83 -38.08
C ASN A 94 23.01 -36.40 -36.83
N TRP A 95 23.35 -37.35 -35.95
CA TRP A 95 24.06 -37.07 -34.71
C TRP A 95 25.39 -36.31 -34.89
N ARG A 96 26.08 -36.47 -36.06
CA ARG A 96 27.36 -35.80 -36.34
C ARG A 96 27.21 -34.29 -36.43
N LEU A 97 26.12 -33.79 -36.99
CA LEU A 97 25.82 -32.35 -37.09
C LEU A 97 25.14 -31.84 -35.80
N ALA A 98 24.39 -32.68 -35.11
CA ALA A 98 23.70 -32.29 -33.85
C ALA A 98 24.72 -31.97 -32.72
N ILE A 99 25.85 -32.71 -32.62
CA ILE A 99 26.83 -32.47 -31.55
C ILE A 99 27.44 -31.07 -31.62
N PRO A 100 28.01 -30.56 -32.76
CA PRO A 100 28.51 -29.20 -32.86
C PRO A 100 27.46 -28.13 -32.51
N LEU A 101 26.20 -28.33 -32.91
CA LEU A 101 25.14 -27.41 -32.57
C LEU A 101 24.82 -27.42 -31.06
N LEU A 102 24.81 -28.59 -30.43
CA LEU A 102 24.63 -28.69 -28.99
C LEU A 102 25.75 -27.97 -28.23
N VAL A 103 27.01 -28.12 -28.67
CA VAL A 103 28.14 -27.38 -28.08
C VAL A 103 27.93 -25.86 -28.21
N MET A 104 27.47 -25.39 -29.39
CA MET A 104 27.19 -23.96 -29.59
C MET A 104 26.08 -23.46 -28.70
N VAL A 105 25.00 -24.25 -28.48
CA VAL A 105 23.93 -23.92 -27.55
C VAL A 105 24.43 -23.82 -26.12
N VAL A 106 25.26 -24.77 -25.68
CA VAL A 106 25.89 -24.72 -24.34
C VAL A 106 26.75 -23.46 -24.18
N CYS A 107 27.59 -23.13 -25.21
CA CYS A 107 28.36 -21.87 -25.19
C CYS A 107 27.45 -20.63 -25.13
N MET A 108 26.36 -20.62 -25.91
CA MET A 108 25.36 -19.54 -25.89
C MET A 108 24.72 -19.41 -24.51
N LEU A 109 24.35 -20.51 -23.84
CA LEU A 109 23.79 -20.49 -22.51
C LEU A 109 24.74 -19.90 -21.46
N PHE A 110 26.03 -20.32 -21.49
CA PHE A 110 27.07 -19.76 -20.60
C PHE A 110 27.25 -18.25 -20.82
N PHE A 111 27.35 -17.83 -22.08
CA PHE A 111 27.42 -16.42 -22.43
C PHE A 111 26.21 -15.64 -21.96
N SER A 112 25.02 -16.15 -22.27
CA SER A 112 23.74 -15.51 -21.88
C SER A 112 23.58 -15.40 -20.36
N TYR A 113 23.98 -16.45 -19.62
CA TYR A 113 23.96 -16.42 -18.14
C TYR A 113 24.91 -15.35 -17.58
N GLY A 114 26.14 -15.25 -18.12
CA GLY A 114 27.10 -14.22 -17.71
C GLY A 114 26.58 -12.79 -17.96
N GLN A 115 26.06 -12.56 -19.17
CA GLN A 115 25.50 -11.26 -19.56
C GLN A 115 24.25 -10.92 -18.75
N ASN A 116 23.36 -11.88 -18.48
CA ASN A 116 22.17 -11.67 -17.66
C ASN A 116 22.53 -11.24 -16.24
N ARG A 117 23.52 -11.87 -15.62
CA ARG A 117 24.01 -11.48 -14.29
C ARG A 117 24.51 -10.03 -14.26
N GLN A 118 25.27 -9.63 -15.28
CA GLN A 118 25.74 -8.25 -15.40
C GLN A 118 24.59 -7.27 -15.65
N MET A 119 23.63 -7.64 -16.50
CA MET A 119 22.44 -6.84 -16.79
C MET A 119 21.60 -6.63 -15.53
N GLN A 120 21.44 -7.64 -14.66
CA GLN A 120 20.74 -7.51 -13.38
C GLN A 120 21.40 -6.49 -12.45
N THR A 121 22.73 -6.47 -12.34
CA THR A 121 23.43 -5.49 -11.50
C THR A 121 23.24 -4.06 -12.01
N THR A 122 23.36 -3.83 -13.32
CA THR A 122 23.12 -2.51 -13.92
C THR A 122 21.65 -2.09 -13.85
N PHE A 123 20.71 -3.03 -13.92
CA PHE A 123 19.28 -2.77 -13.77
C PHE A 123 18.92 -2.36 -12.35
N MET A 124 19.52 -2.99 -11.33
CA MET A 124 19.33 -2.60 -9.93
C MET A 124 19.89 -1.21 -9.63
N ASP A 125 21.07 -0.87 -10.17
CA ASP A 125 21.63 0.48 -10.09
C ASP A 125 20.72 1.51 -10.75
N ASN A 126 20.19 1.20 -11.95
CA ASN A 126 19.25 2.04 -12.65
C ASN A 126 17.97 2.29 -11.84
N ARG A 127 17.42 1.26 -11.19
CA ARG A 127 16.25 1.40 -10.28
C ARG A 127 16.54 2.31 -9.08
N LYS A 128 17.74 2.22 -8.52
CA LYS A 128 18.16 3.11 -7.43
C LYS A 128 18.22 4.55 -7.91
N LYS A 129 18.89 4.80 -9.05
CA LYS A 129 19.06 6.14 -9.61
C LYS A 129 17.75 6.82 -10.02
N ILE A 130 16.80 6.07 -10.60
CA ILE A 130 15.46 6.63 -10.88
C ILE A 130 14.69 6.90 -9.59
N GLY A 131 14.93 6.14 -8.51
CA GLY A 131 14.43 6.43 -7.18
C GLY A 131 14.93 7.78 -6.65
N ASP A 132 16.24 8.06 -6.81
CA ASP A 132 16.84 9.34 -6.41
C ASP A 132 16.22 10.51 -7.19
N VAL A 133 16.01 10.36 -8.51
CA VAL A 133 15.31 11.36 -9.36
C VAL A 133 13.88 11.60 -8.86
N ASN A 134 13.12 10.53 -8.59
CA ASN A 134 11.74 10.65 -8.11
C ASN A 134 11.66 11.34 -6.75
N SER A 135 12.58 11.04 -5.84
CA SER A 135 12.66 11.71 -4.52
C SER A 135 12.93 13.19 -4.67
N SER A 136 13.91 13.58 -5.50
CA SER A 136 14.21 14.98 -5.79
C SER A 136 13.01 15.74 -6.40
N LEU A 137 12.31 15.09 -7.35
CA LEU A 137 11.10 15.66 -7.95
C LEU A 137 9.97 15.82 -6.92
N GLN A 138 9.75 14.81 -6.09
CA GLN A 138 8.71 14.87 -5.06
C GLN A 138 8.97 15.99 -4.06
N ASP A 139 10.21 16.16 -3.60
CA ASP A 139 10.57 17.22 -2.66
C ASP A 139 10.37 18.59 -3.28
N THR A 140 10.90 18.82 -4.48
CA THR A 140 10.77 20.11 -5.18
C THR A 140 9.32 20.46 -5.49
N LEU A 141 8.53 19.50 -6.02
CA LEU A 141 7.13 19.75 -6.39
C LEU A 141 6.23 19.91 -5.15
N SER A 142 6.48 19.17 -4.08
CA SER A 142 5.75 19.34 -2.82
C SER A 142 6.08 20.68 -2.16
N GLY A 143 7.33 21.14 -2.27
CA GLY A 143 7.83 22.42 -1.78
C GLY A 143 7.77 23.57 -2.78
N ILE A 144 7.08 23.44 -3.92
CA ILE A 144 7.17 24.42 -5.03
C ILE A 144 6.85 25.86 -4.62
N ARG A 145 5.92 26.04 -3.69
CA ARG A 145 5.61 27.37 -3.15
C ARG A 145 6.79 27.99 -2.41
N VAL A 146 7.57 27.17 -1.70
CA VAL A 146 8.77 27.61 -0.99
C VAL A 146 9.84 27.98 -2.02
N VAL A 147 10.10 27.11 -2.98
CA VAL A 147 11.07 27.34 -4.06
C VAL A 147 10.79 28.68 -4.75
N GLN A 148 9.55 28.92 -5.18
CA GLN A 148 9.13 30.13 -5.84
C GLN A 148 9.16 31.38 -4.92
N SER A 149 8.81 31.22 -3.64
CA SER A 149 8.80 32.33 -2.69
C SER A 149 10.22 32.85 -2.36
N PHE A 150 11.22 31.98 -2.49
CA PHE A 150 12.63 32.36 -2.30
C PHE A 150 13.39 32.58 -3.61
N ALA A 151 12.72 32.44 -4.77
CA ALA A 151 13.33 32.53 -6.10
C ALA A 151 14.55 31.64 -6.29
N ASN A 152 14.45 30.38 -5.77
CA ASN A 152 15.53 29.38 -5.76
C ASN A 152 15.36 28.32 -6.85
N GLU A 153 14.63 28.60 -7.93
CA GLU A 153 14.37 27.67 -9.02
C GLU A 153 15.65 27.14 -9.67
N GLU A 154 16.70 27.95 -9.75
CA GLU A 154 17.97 27.54 -10.35
C GLU A 154 18.69 26.51 -9.50
N ILE A 155 18.66 26.64 -8.17
CA ILE A 155 19.24 25.66 -7.23
C ILE A 155 18.56 24.30 -7.38
N GLU A 156 17.23 24.30 -7.48
CA GLU A 156 16.48 23.05 -7.64
C GLU A 156 16.69 22.43 -9.03
N ARG A 157 16.88 23.23 -10.08
CA ARG A 157 17.27 22.73 -11.41
C ARG A 157 18.64 22.05 -11.41
N GLU A 158 19.63 22.65 -10.74
CA GLU A 158 20.96 22.04 -10.62
C GLU A 158 20.91 20.68 -9.91
N LYS A 159 20.20 20.58 -8.77
CA LYS A 159 19.99 19.32 -8.04
C LYS A 159 19.31 18.26 -8.91
N PHE A 160 18.26 18.67 -9.62
CA PHE A 160 17.55 17.76 -10.53
C PHE A 160 18.45 17.31 -11.69
N MET A 161 19.21 18.22 -12.30
CA MET A 161 20.13 17.90 -13.40
C MET A 161 21.21 16.89 -12.95
N GLU A 162 21.78 17.05 -11.76
CA GLU A 162 22.75 16.10 -11.21
C GLU A 162 22.14 14.70 -11.05
N SER A 163 20.97 14.60 -10.46
CA SER A 163 20.26 13.32 -10.27
C SER A 163 19.91 12.68 -11.62
N ASN A 164 19.44 13.48 -12.58
CA ASN A 164 19.05 13.04 -13.92
C ASN A 164 20.25 12.59 -14.75
N GLU A 165 21.40 13.25 -14.64
CA GLU A 165 22.63 12.84 -15.30
C GLU A 165 23.18 11.52 -14.73
N ASN A 166 23.14 11.35 -13.41
CA ASN A 166 23.50 10.09 -12.75
C ASN A 166 22.59 8.93 -13.22
N PHE A 167 21.30 9.19 -13.39
CA PHE A 167 20.37 8.22 -13.97
C PHE A 167 20.70 7.89 -15.43
N LEU A 168 21.02 8.91 -16.25
CA LEU A 168 21.41 8.71 -17.64
C LEU A 168 22.66 7.82 -17.77
N ILE A 169 23.68 8.07 -16.94
CA ILE A 169 24.91 7.27 -16.91
C ILE A 169 24.59 5.80 -16.60
N SER A 170 23.78 5.55 -15.57
CA SER A 170 23.34 4.20 -15.19
C SER A 170 22.52 3.54 -16.30
N LYS A 171 21.62 4.28 -16.95
CA LYS A 171 20.79 3.81 -18.06
C LYS A 171 21.64 3.44 -19.29
N ASN A 172 22.66 4.24 -19.59
CA ASN A 172 23.62 3.93 -20.67
C ASN A 172 24.36 2.63 -20.39
N ALA A 173 24.86 2.41 -19.17
CA ALA A 173 25.49 1.16 -18.79
C ALA A 173 24.56 -0.05 -18.97
N ASN A 174 23.28 0.09 -18.60
CA ASN A 174 22.28 -0.95 -18.81
C ASN A 174 22.05 -1.25 -20.30
N TYR A 175 21.92 -0.22 -21.13
CA TYR A 175 21.77 -0.41 -22.58
C TYR A 175 23.00 -1.02 -23.26
N HIS A 176 24.21 -0.73 -22.79
CA HIS A 176 25.43 -1.42 -23.27
C HIS A 176 25.39 -2.92 -22.94
N CYS A 177 24.97 -3.29 -21.72
CA CYS A 177 24.81 -4.71 -21.37
C CYS A 177 23.72 -5.38 -22.22
N MET A 178 22.58 -4.72 -22.41
CA MET A 178 21.50 -5.23 -23.25
C MET A 178 21.93 -5.39 -24.72
N GLY A 179 22.66 -4.42 -25.27
CA GLY A 179 23.20 -4.48 -26.60
C GLY A 179 24.19 -5.63 -26.77
N SER A 180 25.08 -5.85 -25.78
CA SER A 180 26.03 -6.97 -25.77
C SER A 180 25.32 -8.32 -25.71
N PHE A 181 24.27 -8.44 -24.88
CA PHE A 181 23.43 -9.64 -24.79
C PHE A 181 22.76 -9.96 -26.13
N MET A 182 22.07 -8.96 -26.73
CA MET A 182 21.37 -9.15 -28.00
C MET A 182 22.33 -9.49 -29.16
N SER A 183 23.44 -8.75 -29.29
CA SER A 183 24.42 -8.98 -30.36
C SER A 183 25.13 -10.30 -30.20
N GLY A 184 25.46 -10.71 -28.97
CA GLY A 184 26.09 -12.01 -28.72
C GLY A 184 25.15 -13.17 -29.04
N ASN A 185 23.87 -13.09 -28.67
CA ASN A 185 22.90 -14.11 -29.03
C ASN A 185 22.72 -14.22 -30.56
N LEU A 186 22.67 -13.09 -31.26
CA LEU A 186 22.61 -13.06 -32.72
C LEU A 186 23.89 -13.69 -33.35
N PHE A 187 25.05 -13.42 -32.77
CA PHE A 187 26.30 -14.05 -33.21
C PHE A 187 26.25 -15.57 -33.06
N PHE A 188 25.86 -16.12 -31.91
CA PHE A 188 25.74 -17.57 -31.73
C PHE A 188 24.73 -18.17 -32.67
N GLN A 189 23.59 -17.50 -32.91
CA GLN A 189 22.60 -17.92 -33.91
C GLN A 189 23.24 -18.01 -35.32
N GLY A 190 23.94 -16.95 -35.72
CA GLY A 190 24.64 -16.92 -37.03
C GLY A 190 25.67 -18.03 -37.16
N MET A 191 26.43 -18.29 -36.09
CA MET A 191 27.41 -19.39 -36.06
C MET A 191 26.76 -20.76 -36.19
N MET A 192 25.59 -20.98 -35.56
CA MET A 192 24.84 -22.23 -35.72
C MET A 192 24.39 -22.44 -37.18
N TYR A 193 23.91 -21.41 -37.84
CA TYR A 193 23.61 -21.47 -39.28
C TYR A 193 24.83 -21.72 -40.12
N LEU A 194 25.94 -21.04 -39.83
CA LEU A 194 27.20 -21.25 -40.53
C LEU A 194 27.71 -22.70 -40.40
N ILE A 195 27.72 -23.23 -39.17
CA ILE A 195 28.09 -24.62 -38.91
C ILE A 195 27.18 -25.58 -39.70
N THR A 196 25.89 -25.33 -39.66
CA THR A 196 24.92 -26.15 -40.39
C THR A 196 25.21 -26.16 -41.88
N LEU A 197 25.41 -25.00 -42.49
CA LEU A 197 25.69 -24.91 -43.94
C LEU A 197 27.03 -25.50 -44.32
N VAL A 198 28.11 -25.17 -43.62
CA VAL A 198 29.47 -25.59 -43.98
C VAL A 198 29.69 -27.07 -43.63
N PHE A 199 29.44 -27.48 -42.40
CA PHE A 199 29.65 -28.86 -41.97
C PHE A 199 28.57 -29.80 -42.51
N GLY A 200 27.30 -29.36 -42.59
CA GLY A 200 26.24 -30.10 -43.24
C GLY A 200 26.50 -30.29 -44.75
N GLY A 201 26.96 -29.26 -45.46
CA GLY A 201 27.38 -29.34 -46.86
C GLY A 201 28.55 -30.32 -47.06
N TRP A 202 29.53 -30.32 -46.15
CA TRP A 202 30.60 -31.30 -46.16
C TRP A 202 30.11 -32.75 -45.94
N LEU A 203 29.13 -32.95 -45.03
CA LEU A 203 28.50 -34.26 -44.80
C LEU A 203 27.72 -34.74 -46.06
N ILE A 204 27.04 -33.84 -46.77
CA ILE A 204 26.35 -34.14 -48.03
C ILE A 204 27.36 -34.58 -49.10
N ALA A 205 28.46 -33.82 -49.27
CA ALA A 205 29.50 -34.14 -50.25
C ALA A 205 30.15 -35.50 -50.00
N HIS A 206 30.15 -36.01 -48.75
CA HIS A 206 30.65 -37.32 -48.40
C HIS A 206 29.54 -38.42 -48.29
N GLY A 207 28.35 -38.13 -48.77
CA GLY A 207 27.22 -39.09 -48.77
C GLY A 207 26.73 -39.50 -47.37
N LYS A 208 26.91 -38.64 -46.34
CA LYS A 208 26.56 -38.92 -44.96
C LYS A 208 25.30 -38.15 -44.49
N MET A 209 24.70 -37.37 -45.38
CA MET A 209 23.53 -36.53 -45.11
C MET A 209 22.84 -36.18 -46.44
N ASP A 210 21.52 -36.04 -46.41
CA ASP A 210 20.75 -35.58 -47.56
C ASP A 210 20.51 -34.06 -47.51
N VAL A 211 20.24 -33.46 -48.69
CA VAL A 211 19.93 -32.03 -48.82
C VAL A 211 18.63 -31.66 -48.02
N ALA A 212 17.66 -32.58 -47.98
CA ALA A 212 16.45 -32.39 -47.20
C ALA A 212 16.74 -32.28 -45.69
N ASP A 213 17.70 -33.07 -45.20
CA ASP A 213 18.13 -33.03 -43.79
C ASP A 213 18.74 -31.66 -43.43
N LEU A 214 19.54 -31.07 -44.34
CA LEU A 214 20.11 -29.73 -44.14
C LEU A 214 19.02 -28.66 -43.98
N ALA A 215 17.99 -28.71 -44.80
CA ALA A 215 16.84 -27.81 -44.69
C ALA A 215 16.09 -27.97 -43.34
N MET A 216 15.94 -29.22 -42.89
CA MET A 216 15.36 -29.51 -41.57
C MET A 216 16.18 -28.91 -40.43
N TYR A 217 17.51 -29.05 -40.47
CA TYR A 217 18.41 -28.42 -39.47
C TYR A 217 18.25 -26.90 -39.43
N ALA A 218 18.17 -26.22 -40.57
CA ALA A 218 17.97 -24.77 -40.65
C ALA A 218 16.63 -24.34 -40.03
N LEU A 219 15.54 -25.11 -40.25
CA LEU A 219 14.24 -24.84 -39.64
C LEU A 219 14.28 -25.04 -38.11
N TYR A 220 14.91 -26.14 -37.63
CA TYR A 220 14.94 -26.43 -36.20
C TYR A 220 15.79 -25.45 -35.39
N ILE A 221 16.85 -24.86 -35.96
CA ILE A 221 17.60 -23.76 -35.31
C ILE A 221 16.67 -22.63 -34.92
N GLY A 222 15.76 -22.20 -35.81
CA GLY A 222 14.76 -21.17 -35.48
C GLY A 222 13.79 -21.55 -34.36
N ILE A 223 13.49 -22.86 -34.22
CA ILE A 223 12.54 -23.36 -33.24
C ILE A 223 13.09 -23.34 -31.81
N PHE A 224 14.38 -23.68 -31.62
CA PHE A 224 14.95 -23.80 -30.25
C PHE A 224 15.65 -22.53 -29.74
N ILE A 225 15.96 -21.55 -30.58
CA ILE A 225 16.61 -20.30 -30.16
C ILE A 225 15.67 -19.43 -29.30
N SER A 226 14.46 -19.21 -29.78
CA SER A 226 13.45 -18.41 -29.04
C SER A 226 13.18 -18.94 -27.61
N PRO A 227 12.98 -20.25 -27.38
CA PRO A 227 12.91 -20.81 -26.05
C PRO A 227 14.10 -20.50 -25.13
N ILE A 228 15.33 -20.47 -25.67
CA ILE A 228 16.51 -20.15 -24.87
C ILE A 228 16.42 -18.69 -24.34
N GLN A 229 16.02 -17.76 -25.19
CA GLN A 229 15.82 -16.36 -24.79
C GLN A 229 14.73 -16.24 -23.72
N ILE A 230 13.60 -16.92 -23.91
CA ILE A 230 12.49 -16.94 -22.95
C ILE A 230 12.94 -17.48 -21.58
N LEU A 231 13.77 -18.52 -21.53
CA LEU A 231 14.29 -19.06 -20.26
C LEU A 231 15.20 -18.06 -19.53
N VAL A 232 15.91 -17.20 -20.23
CA VAL A 232 16.72 -16.13 -19.63
C VAL A 232 15.82 -15.04 -19.04
N GLU A 233 14.79 -14.61 -19.78
CA GLU A 233 13.81 -13.63 -19.31
C GLU A 233 12.99 -14.15 -18.13
N LEU A 234 12.69 -15.45 -18.10
CA LEU A 234 11.99 -16.10 -17.00
C LEU A 234 12.73 -15.96 -15.67
N THR A 235 14.06 -15.85 -15.67
CA THR A 235 14.84 -15.67 -14.44
C THR A 235 14.50 -14.32 -13.76
N GLU A 236 14.34 -13.26 -14.53
CA GLU A 236 13.97 -11.95 -14.01
C GLU A 236 12.52 -11.95 -13.47
N MET A 237 11.60 -12.51 -14.24
CA MET A 237 10.20 -12.65 -13.85
C MET A 237 10.06 -13.45 -12.54
N MET A 238 10.81 -14.56 -12.42
CA MET A 238 10.84 -15.37 -11.20
C MET A 238 11.35 -14.58 -9.99
N GLN A 239 12.42 -13.78 -10.15
CA GLN A 239 12.96 -12.98 -9.05
C GLN A 239 11.96 -11.91 -8.59
N LYS A 240 11.28 -11.22 -9.52
CA LYS A 240 10.25 -10.23 -9.21
C LYS A 240 9.06 -10.88 -8.50
N GLY A 241 8.52 -11.97 -9.08
CA GLY A 241 7.38 -12.69 -8.53
C GLY A 241 7.67 -13.25 -7.14
N LEU A 242 8.81 -13.91 -6.94
CA LEU A 242 9.18 -14.45 -5.61
C LEU A 242 9.45 -13.34 -4.59
N SER A 243 10.05 -12.22 -4.99
CA SER A 243 10.26 -11.09 -4.10
C SER A 243 8.94 -10.42 -3.70
N GLY A 244 8.02 -10.26 -4.65
CA GLY A 244 6.66 -9.78 -4.39
C GLY A 244 5.91 -10.72 -3.45
N PHE A 245 6.00 -12.04 -3.68
CA PHE A 245 5.35 -13.04 -2.85
C PHE A 245 5.88 -13.06 -1.40
N ARG A 246 7.18 -12.88 -1.19
CA ARG A 246 7.73 -12.72 0.17
C ARG A 246 7.14 -11.50 0.86
N ARG A 247 7.10 -10.33 0.19
CA ARG A 247 6.49 -9.13 0.77
C ARG A 247 4.99 -9.26 1.02
N PHE A 248 4.29 -10.05 0.22
CA PHE A 248 2.89 -10.40 0.47
C PHE A 248 2.77 -11.24 1.75
N LEU A 249 3.58 -12.30 1.89
CA LEU A 249 3.59 -13.14 3.09
C LEU A 249 3.99 -12.34 4.34
N ASP A 250 5.02 -11.49 4.24
CA ASP A 250 5.45 -10.63 5.37
C ASP A 250 4.30 -9.80 5.95
N VAL A 251 3.31 -9.43 5.13
CA VAL A 251 2.14 -8.70 5.62
C VAL A 251 1.08 -9.66 6.18
N VAL A 252 0.72 -10.68 5.42
CA VAL A 252 -0.36 -11.62 5.81
C VAL A 252 0.00 -12.42 7.07
N GLU A 253 1.28 -12.69 7.29
CA GLU A 253 1.79 -13.38 8.49
C GLU A 253 2.01 -12.41 9.68
N THR A 254 1.79 -11.10 9.51
CA THR A 254 1.87 -10.14 10.62
C THR A 254 0.62 -10.25 11.48
N ASP A 255 0.75 -10.76 12.70
CA ASP A 255 -0.36 -10.88 13.63
C ASP A 255 -0.87 -9.48 14.07
N PRO A 256 -2.18 -9.20 14.01
CA PRO A 256 -2.74 -7.98 14.58
C PRO A 256 -2.52 -7.93 16.11
N GLU A 257 -1.86 -6.85 16.59
CA GLU A 257 -1.60 -6.67 18.03
C GLU A 257 -2.90 -6.52 18.85
N ILE A 258 -3.94 -5.97 18.23
CA ILE A 258 -5.22 -5.65 18.89
C ILE A 258 -6.33 -6.51 18.29
N VAL A 259 -6.70 -7.54 19.00
CA VAL A 259 -7.77 -8.48 18.60
C VAL A 259 -8.82 -8.61 19.70
N ASN A 260 -10.00 -9.08 19.35
CA ASN A 260 -11.00 -9.45 20.32
C ASN A 260 -10.53 -10.63 21.17
N ALA A 261 -10.59 -10.50 22.49
CA ALA A 261 -10.35 -11.66 23.37
C ALA A 261 -11.40 -12.77 23.09
N SER A 262 -11.03 -14.02 23.34
CA SER A 262 -11.94 -15.15 23.10
C SER A 262 -13.21 -15.12 23.96
N ASP A 263 -13.16 -14.39 25.09
CA ASP A 263 -14.24 -14.13 26.03
C ASP A 263 -14.80 -12.70 25.94
N ALA A 264 -14.51 -11.99 24.82
CA ALA A 264 -14.97 -10.62 24.65
C ALA A 264 -16.49 -10.54 24.52
N GLU A 265 -17.07 -9.66 25.33
CA GLU A 265 -18.52 -9.39 25.34
C GLU A 265 -18.87 -8.08 24.64
N PRO A 266 -20.04 -7.96 24.01
CA PRO A 266 -20.49 -6.70 23.47
C PRO A 266 -20.84 -5.69 24.58
N LEU A 267 -20.43 -4.45 24.40
CA LEU A 267 -20.76 -3.34 25.29
C LEU A 267 -22.17 -2.83 24.99
N GLN A 268 -23.10 -2.98 25.95
CA GLN A 268 -24.51 -2.59 25.80
C GLN A 268 -24.97 -1.67 26.94
N ASN A 269 -25.96 -0.83 26.66
CA ASN A 269 -26.61 0.08 27.65
C ASN A 269 -25.60 0.99 28.38
N VAL A 270 -24.70 1.62 27.61
CA VAL A 270 -23.59 2.41 28.12
C VAL A 270 -24.08 3.68 28.81
N LYS A 271 -23.73 3.83 30.10
CA LYS A 271 -23.88 5.08 30.84
C LYS A 271 -22.74 6.03 30.56
N GLY A 272 -21.54 5.49 30.30
CA GLY A 272 -20.37 6.22 29.90
C GLY A 272 -19.46 6.62 31.08
N GLU A 273 -19.48 5.93 32.21
CA GLU A 273 -18.44 6.10 33.23
C GLU A 273 -17.12 5.55 32.68
N VAL A 274 -16.06 6.34 32.73
CA VAL A 274 -14.72 5.96 32.25
C VAL A 274 -13.73 6.03 33.40
N GLU A 275 -12.92 4.98 33.58
CA GLU A 275 -11.92 4.93 34.63
C GLU A 275 -10.60 4.38 34.11
N TYR A 276 -9.50 5.10 34.41
CA TYR A 276 -8.12 4.69 34.20
C TYR A 276 -7.54 4.28 35.54
N GLU A 277 -7.06 3.05 35.67
CA GLU A 277 -6.51 2.50 36.90
C GLU A 277 -5.05 2.10 36.71
N HIS A 278 -4.12 2.88 37.27
CA HIS A 278 -2.66 2.63 37.24
C HIS A 278 -2.13 2.37 35.82
N VAL A 279 -2.61 3.13 34.83
CA VAL A 279 -2.28 2.94 33.42
C VAL A 279 -0.84 3.37 33.14
N SER A 280 -0.07 2.43 32.59
CA SER A 280 1.28 2.68 32.05
C SER A 280 1.34 2.27 30.58
N PHE A 281 2.13 2.99 29.77
CA PHE A 281 2.25 2.73 28.35
C PHE A 281 3.58 3.22 27.77
N HIS A 282 4.13 2.43 26.86
CA HIS A 282 5.19 2.81 25.91
C HIS A 282 4.84 2.32 24.49
N TYR A 283 5.34 2.98 23.46
CA TYR A 283 5.20 2.50 22.09
C TYR A 283 6.14 1.34 21.81
N SER A 284 5.81 0.47 20.89
CA SER A 284 6.56 -0.77 20.58
C SER A 284 7.99 -0.53 20.06
N ASP A 285 8.28 0.64 19.54
CA ASP A 285 9.57 1.06 18.98
C ASP A 285 10.48 1.80 19.98
N ASP A 286 9.97 2.13 21.19
CA ASP A 286 10.72 2.84 22.22
C ASP A 286 10.30 2.37 23.62
N ASP A 287 11.24 1.90 24.43
CA ASP A 287 11.01 1.49 25.83
C ASP A 287 10.74 2.69 26.76
N THR A 288 10.77 3.92 26.26
CA THR A 288 10.48 5.12 27.04
C THR A 288 9.02 5.19 27.42
N LEU A 289 8.72 5.21 28.74
CA LEU A 289 7.36 5.34 29.24
C LEU A 289 6.76 6.70 28.82
N VAL A 290 5.70 6.63 28.02
CA VAL A 290 4.89 7.79 27.63
C VAL A 290 3.86 8.10 28.71
N LEU A 291 3.32 7.05 29.34
CA LEU A 291 2.45 7.16 30.51
C LEU A 291 2.98 6.26 31.62
N ASP A 292 2.99 6.79 32.85
CA ASP A 292 3.43 6.08 34.04
C ASP A 292 2.40 6.25 35.17
N ASN A 293 1.78 5.12 35.54
CA ASN A 293 0.83 5.03 36.66
C ASN A 293 -0.31 6.08 36.65
N VAL A 294 -0.88 6.34 35.49
CA VAL A 294 -1.97 7.30 35.30
C VAL A 294 -3.28 6.74 35.87
N SER A 295 -3.90 7.47 36.79
CA SER A 295 -5.18 7.07 37.41
C SER A 295 -6.13 8.26 37.50
N PHE A 296 -7.32 8.12 36.91
CA PHE A 296 -8.42 9.10 37.05
C PHE A 296 -9.75 8.45 36.68
N LYS A 297 -10.84 9.09 37.12
CA LYS A 297 -12.20 8.62 36.86
C LYS A 297 -13.07 9.75 36.34
N ILE A 298 -13.88 9.48 35.32
CA ILE A 298 -14.84 10.40 34.74
C ILE A 298 -16.24 9.83 34.96
N PRO A 299 -17.06 10.41 35.84
CA PRO A 299 -18.43 9.97 35.99
C PRO A 299 -19.25 10.14 34.71
N ALA A 300 -20.28 9.30 34.51
CA ALA A 300 -21.14 9.37 33.34
C ALA A 300 -21.72 10.78 33.13
N GLY A 301 -21.65 11.27 31.91
CA GLY A 301 -22.13 12.60 31.51
C GLY A 301 -21.28 13.78 31.99
N LYS A 302 -20.10 13.54 32.55
CA LYS A 302 -19.14 14.57 32.97
C LYS A 302 -18.07 14.82 31.94
N SER A 303 -17.44 16.00 32.01
CA SER A 303 -16.39 16.43 31.09
C SER A 303 -15.09 16.67 31.78
N ILE A 304 -13.99 16.17 31.21
CA ILE A 304 -12.63 16.51 31.63
C ILE A 304 -11.87 17.21 30.54
N ALA A 305 -10.96 18.12 30.92
CA ALA A 305 -10.00 18.74 30.02
C ALA A 305 -8.58 18.25 30.36
N LEU A 306 -7.88 17.68 29.37
CA LEU A 306 -6.48 17.32 29.45
C LEU A 306 -5.63 18.51 29.00
N VAL A 307 -4.78 19.05 29.88
CA VAL A 307 -3.87 20.15 29.58
C VAL A 307 -2.43 19.75 29.86
N GLY A 308 -1.46 20.37 29.24
CA GLY A 308 -0.03 20.10 29.45
C GLY A 308 0.79 20.39 28.20
N PRO A 309 2.14 20.34 28.31
CA PRO A 309 3.03 20.61 27.19
C PRO A 309 2.84 19.61 26.04
N SER A 310 3.31 19.99 24.84
CA SER A 310 3.33 19.05 23.70
C SER A 310 4.20 17.83 24.06
N GLY A 311 3.78 16.64 23.64
CA GLY A 311 4.49 15.38 23.97
C GLY A 311 4.24 14.82 25.37
N SER A 312 3.38 15.43 26.20
CA SER A 312 3.12 14.94 27.58
C SER A 312 2.24 13.67 27.67
N GLY A 313 1.75 13.12 26.53
CA GLY A 313 0.92 11.91 26.53
C GLY A 313 -0.59 12.13 26.45
N LYS A 314 -1.09 13.35 26.27
CA LYS A 314 -2.54 13.66 26.18
C LYS A 314 -3.25 12.87 25.06
N THR A 315 -2.73 12.92 23.85
CA THR A 315 -3.25 12.19 22.69
C THR A 315 -3.15 10.67 22.90
N THR A 316 -2.09 10.21 23.56
CA THR A 316 -1.91 8.81 23.92
C THR A 316 -3.00 8.33 24.89
N ILE A 317 -3.32 9.11 25.94
CA ILE A 317 -4.44 8.82 26.85
C ILE A 317 -5.74 8.64 26.06
N CYS A 318 -6.03 9.57 25.16
CA CYS A 318 -7.25 9.51 24.33
C CYS A 318 -7.27 8.31 23.36
N SER A 319 -6.12 7.91 22.82
CA SER A 319 -6.01 6.81 21.85
C SER A 319 -6.19 5.41 22.46
N MET A 320 -6.00 5.28 23.77
CA MET A 320 -6.17 4.01 24.48
C MET A 320 -7.63 3.68 24.76
N LEU A 321 -8.50 4.67 24.95
CA LEU A 321 -9.92 4.43 25.25
C LEU A 321 -10.66 3.67 24.15
N PRO A 322 -10.51 4.02 22.84
CA PRO A 322 -11.04 3.23 21.74
C PRO A 322 -10.19 1.97 21.41
N ARG A 323 -9.22 1.69 22.25
CA ARG A 323 -8.30 0.55 22.09
C ARG A 323 -7.59 0.56 20.73
N PHE A 324 -6.99 1.72 20.37
CA PHE A 324 -6.04 1.81 19.26
C PHE A 324 -4.67 1.27 19.65
N TYR A 325 -4.38 1.28 20.96
CA TYR A 325 -3.25 0.65 21.61
C TYR A 325 -3.73 0.00 22.90
N ASP A 326 -3.13 -1.10 23.32
CA ASP A 326 -3.37 -1.71 24.63
C ASP A 326 -2.39 -1.14 25.66
N VAL A 327 -2.84 -1.03 26.91
CA VAL A 327 -1.99 -0.58 28.02
C VAL A 327 -0.92 -1.62 28.33
N THR A 328 0.31 -1.18 28.65
CA THR A 328 1.39 -2.07 29.09
C THR A 328 1.28 -2.41 30.58
N GLY A 329 0.60 -1.59 31.37
CA GLY A 329 0.27 -1.83 32.77
C GLY A 329 -1.05 -1.20 33.16
N GLY A 330 -1.70 -1.72 34.20
CA GLY A 330 -3.00 -1.24 34.62
C GLY A 330 -4.17 -1.68 33.74
N LYS A 331 -5.27 -0.93 33.79
CA LYS A 331 -6.47 -1.18 32.98
C LYS A 331 -7.28 0.10 32.75
N ILE A 332 -8.09 0.07 31.69
CA ILE A 332 -9.09 1.09 31.39
C ILE A 332 -10.46 0.41 31.42
N THR A 333 -11.43 1.03 32.09
CA THR A 333 -12.78 0.47 32.18
C THR A 333 -13.84 1.46 31.69
N ILE A 334 -14.89 0.91 31.09
CA ILE A 334 -16.14 1.65 30.77
C ILE A 334 -17.27 0.96 31.53
N ASP A 335 -17.97 1.72 32.36
CA ASP A 335 -19.02 1.22 33.25
C ASP A 335 -18.56 0.00 34.09
N GLY A 336 -17.29 0.02 34.54
CA GLY A 336 -16.65 -1.04 35.33
C GLY A 336 -16.16 -2.25 34.52
N LYS A 337 -16.33 -2.29 33.19
CA LYS A 337 -15.84 -3.37 32.32
C LYS A 337 -14.52 -2.98 31.69
N ASP A 338 -13.51 -3.85 31.78
CA ASP A 338 -12.21 -3.65 31.11
C ASP A 338 -12.37 -3.63 29.59
N VAL A 339 -11.84 -2.60 28.93
CA VAL A 339 -11.96 -2.43 27.47
C VAL A 339 -11.35 -3.60 26.67
N ARG A 340 -10.40 -4.33 27.26
CA ARG A 340 -9.78 -5.52 26.64
C ARG A 340 -10.74 -6.72 26.57
N LYS A 341 -11.78 -6.74 27.41
CA LYS A 341 -12.82 -7.78 27.45
C LYS A 341 -14.07 -7.42 26.65
N LEU A 342 -14.02 -6.32 25.91
CA LEU A 342 -15.12 -5.86 25.05
C LEU A 342 -14.80 -6.15 23.59
N THR A 343 -15.83 -6.43 22.78
CA THR A 343 -15.63 -6.51 21.33
C THR A 343 -15.29 -5.13 20.77
N LEU A 344 -14.29 -5.04 19.92
CA LEU A 344 -13.80 -3.77 19.35
C LEU A 344 -14.91 -2.97 18.64
N GLU A 345 -15.79 -3.66 17.90
CA GLU A 345 -16.93 -3.05 17.22
C GLU A 345 -17.87 -2.38 18.22
N SER A 346 -18.29 -3.11 19.28
CA SER A 346 -19.19 -2.56 20.28
C SER A 346 -18.55 -1.41 21.06
N LEU A 347 -17.28 -1.52 21.44
CA LEU A 347 -16.52 -0.47 22.11
C LEU A 347 -16.43 0.80 21.25
N ARG A 348 -15.93 0.67 20.04
CA ARG A 348 -15.72 1.80 19.11
C ARG A 348 -17.02 2.44 18.65
N SER A 349 -18.13 1.69 18.61
CA SER A 349 -19.45 2.24 18.30
C SER A 349 -19.94 3.24 19.36
N GLN A 350 -19.55 3.06 20.62
CA GLN A 350 -19.96 3.92 21.75
C GLN A 350 -19.06 5.14 21.96
N ILE A 351 -17.99 5.28 21.18
CA ILE A 351 -17.04 6.38 21.31
C ILE A 351 -17.06 7.22 20.04
N GLY A 352 -17.27 8.52 20.17
CA GLY A 352 -17.13 9.52 19.10
C GLY A 352 -15.79 10.23 19.21
N LEU A 353 -15.07 10.30 18.11
CA LEU A 353 -13.77 10.97 18.04
C LEU A 353 -13.85 12.15 17.07
N VAL A 354 -13.57 13.35 17.54
CA VAL A 354 -13.35 14.55 16.72
C VAL A 354 -11.86 14.85 16.75
N GLN A 355 -11.18 14.62 15.62
CA GLN A 355 -9.74 14.79 15.49
C GLN A 355 -9.36 16.20 15.06
N GLN A 356 -8.14 16.62 15.39
CA GLN A 356 -7.54 17.87 14.95
C GLN A 356 -7.40 17.90 13.41
N ASP A 357 -6.78 16.87 12.84
CA ASP A 357 -6.64 16.71 11.39
C ASP A 357 -7.81 15.91 10.82
N VAL A 358 -8.75 16.62 10.21
CA VAL A 358 -9.95 16.01 9.65
C VAL A 358 -9.66 15.32 8.33
N TYR A 359 -9.93 14.03 8.27
CA TYR A 359 -9.93 13.26 7.04
C TYR A 359 -11.32 13.16 6.42
N LEU A 360 -11.47 13.62 5.18
CA LEU A 360 -12.67 13.43 4.37
C LEU A 360 -12.36 12.45 3.23
N PHE A 361 -13.22 11.45 3.09
CA PHE A 361 -13.14 10.51 1.97
C PHE A 361 -13.51 11.19 0.66
N CYS A 362 -12.90 10.74 -0.41
CA CYS A 362 -13.25 11.16 -1.77
C CYS A 362 -14.68 10.74 -2.07
N GLY A 363 -15.57 11.72 -2.29
CA GLY A 363 -17.00 11.49 -2.46
C GLY A 363 -17.80 12.77 -2.21
N THR A 364 -19.10 12.65 -1.97
CA THR A 364 -20.01 13.76 -1.69
C THR A 364 -20.00 14.15 -0.20
N ILE A 365 -20.52 15.34 0.11
CA ILE A 365 -20.73 15.78 1.50
C ILE A 365 -21.68 14.83 2.24
N LYS A 366 -22.76 14.39 1.56
CA LYS A 366 -23.71 13.42 2.06
C LYS A 366 -23.03 12.11 2.50
N GLU A 367 -22.22 11.51 1.61
CA GLU A 367 -21.51 10.27 1.90
C GLU A 367 -20.54 10.44 3.08
N ASN A 368 -19.86 11.57 3.14
CA ASN A 368 -18.98 11.90 4.24
C ASN A 368 -19.67 12.05 5.59
N ILE A 369 -20.87 12.63 5.65
CA ILE A 369 -21.67 12.71 6.89
C ILE A 369 -22.25 11.34 7.23
N ALA A 370 -22.82 10.63 6.23
CA ALA A 370 -23.43 9.30 6.39
C ALA A 370 -22.45 8.24 6.89
N TYR A 371 -21.14 8.47 6.76
CA TYR A 371 -20.10 7.60 7.30
C TYR A 371 -20.23 7.39 8.83
N GLY A 372 -20.82 8.34 9.55
CA GLY A 372 -21.10 8.23 10.99
C GLY A 372 -22.18 7.18 11.33
N LYS A 373 -23.10 6.91 10.41
CA LYS A 373 -24.19 5.91 10.55
C LYS A 373 -24.57 5.40 9.17
N PRO A 374 -23.99 4.25 8.73
CA PRO A 374 -24.37 3.64 7.47
C PRO A 374 -25.88 3.37 7.39
N GLY A 375 -26.50 3.74 6.26
CA GLY A 375 -27.94 3.61 6.07
C GLY A 375 -28.80 4.73 6.69
N ALA A 376 -28.21 5.81 7.18
CA ALA A 376 -28.93 6.98 7.67
C ALA A 376 -29.84 7.60 6.59
N THR A 377 -31.01 8.06 6.98
CA THR A 377 -31.92 8.78 6.09
C THR A 377 -31.41 10.18 5.79
N MET A 378 -31.90 10.79 4.71
CA MET A 378 -31.52 12.17 4.37
C MET A 378 -31.94 13.16 5.47
N ASP A 379 -33.05 12.95 6.13
CA ASP A 379 -33.52 13.80 7.23
C ASP A 379 -32.59 13.73 8.45
N GLU A 380 -32.06 12.54 8.78
CA GLU A 380 -31.07 12.37 9.85
C GLU A 380 -29.75 13.09 9.50
N ILE A 381 -29.32 13.02 8.24
CA ILE A 381 -28.10 13.69 7.74
C ILE A 381 -28.27 15.21 7.82
N ILE A 382 -29.43 15.74 7.42
CA ILE A 382 -29.77 17.17 7.50
C ILE A 382 -29.81 17.65 8.96
N ASP A 383 -30.41 16.88 9.85
CA ASP A 383 -30.44 17.22 11.28
C ASP A 383 -29.05 17.28 11.89
N ALA A 384 -28.21 16.30 11.60
CA ALA A 384 -26.81 16.29 12.02
C ALA A 384 -26.01 17.48 11.45
N ALA A 385 -26.23 17.83 10.19
CA ALA A 385 -25.58 18.98 9.55
C ALA A 385 -26.05 20.33 10.16
N LYS A 386 -27.32 20.43 10.53
CA LYS A 386 -27.86 21.61 11.24
C LYS A 386 -27.22 21.76 12.61
N LYS A 387 -27.14 20.68 13.40
CA LYS A 387 -26.47 20.68 14.71
C LYS A 387 -24.98 21.02 14.63
N ALA A 388 -24.34 20.64 13.56
CA ALA A 388 -22.93 20.98 13.28
C ALA A 388 -22.75 22.36 12.63
N ASN A 389 -23.79 23.17 12.49
CA ASN A 389 -23.76 24.51 11.87
C ASN A 389 -23.16 24.54 10.45
N ILE A 390 -23.36 23.47 9.65
CA ILE A 390 -22.82 23.36 8.28
C ILE A 390 -23.92 23.32 7.21
N HIS A 391 -25.20 23.14 7.60
CA HIS A 391 -26.33 23.00 6.67
C HIS A 391 -26.46 24.16 5.69
N GLU A 392 -26.45 25.41 6.17
CA GLU A 392 -26.62 26.61 5.34
C GLU A 392 -25.48 26.73 4.29
N PHE A 393 -24.24 26.41 4.70
CA PHE A 393 -23.14 26.34 3.75
C PHE A 393 -23.38 25.27 2.69
N ILE A 394 -23.80 24.06 3.08
CA ILE A 394 -24.09 22.97 2.13
C ILE A 394 -25.16 23.40 1.13
N MET A 395 -26.23 24.05 1.59
CA MET A 395 -27.33 24.54 0.75
C MET A 395 -26.93 25.71 -0.16
N SER A 396 -25.83 26.41 0.15
CA SER A 396 -25.27 27.45 -0.73
C SER A 396 -24.47 26.90 -1.91
N LEU A 397 -24.11 25.61 -1.88
CA LEU A 397 -23.39 24.94 -2.96
C LEU A 397 -24.36 24.55 -4.10
N PRO A 398 -23.89 24.57 -5.38
CA PRO A 398 -24.74 24.24 -6.52
C PRO A 398 -25.44 22.90 -6.43
N ASP A 399 -24.74 21.87 -5.92
CA ASP A 399 -25.25 20.49 -5.80
C ASP A 399 -25.66 20.14 -4.36
N GLY A 400 -25.66 21.12 -3.43
CA GLY A 400 -26.03 20.90 -2.04
C GLY A 400 -25.26 19.75 -1.39
N TYR A 401 -25.98 18.78 -0.84
CA TYR A 401 -25.41 17.60 -0.19
C TYR A 401 -24.69 16.63 -1.14
N ASP A 402 -24.98 16.66 -2.43
CA ASP A 402 -24.31 15.86 -3.46
C ASP A 402 -23.05 16.54 -3.99
N SER A 403 -22.66 17.69 -3.45
CA SER A 403 -21.42 18.39 -3.79
C SER A 403 -20.20 17.54 -3.44
N PHE A 404 -19.28 17.41 -4.41
CA PHE A 404 -18.07 16.60 -4.30
C PHE A 404 -16.96 17.32 -3.54
N VAL A 405 -16.42 16.69 -2.48
CA VAL A 405 -15.42 17.32 -1.58
C VAL A 405 -13.99 17.31 -2.11
N GLY A 406 -13.69 16.49 -3.12
CA GLY A 406 -12.33 16.28 -3.61
C GLY A 406 -11.50 15.35 -2.73
N GLU A 407 -10.27 15.08 -3.15
CA GLU A 407 -9.33 14.26 -2.38
C GLU A 407 -9.00 14.97 -1.05
N ARG A 408 -9.19 14.27 0.09
CA ARG A 408 -9.01 14.80 1.45
C ARG A 408 -9.75 16.13 1.70
N GLY A 409 -10.85 16.38 0.96
CA GLY A 409 -11.62 17.60 1.11
C GLY A 409 -10.91 18.87 0.63
N THR A 410 -10.05 18.79 -0.39
CA THR A 410 -9.27 19.94 -0.90
C THR A 410 -10.12 21.12 -1.36
N ARG A 411 -11.39 20.92 -1.63
CA ARG A 411 -12.33 21.97 -2.06
C ARG A 411 -12.97 22.73 -0.87
N LEU A 412 -12.69 22.32 0.36
CA LEU A 412 -13.30 22.88 1.55
C LEU A 412 -12.27 23.57 2.44
N SER A 413 -12.70 24.61 3.16
CA SER A 413 -11.86 25.24 4.19
C SER A 413 -11.70 24.32 5.41
N GLY A 414 -10.67 24.56 6.23
CA GLY A 414 -10.45 23.80 7.48
C GLY A 414 -11.67 23.76 8.38
N GLY A 415 -12.33 24.90 8.58
CA GLY A 415 -13.55 24.99 9.39
C GLY A 415 -14.77 24.24 8.80
N GLN A 416 -14.88 24.19 7.46
CA GLN A 416 -15.93 23.40 6.80
C GLN A 416 -15.68 21.89 6.96
N LYS A 417 -14.43 21.43 6.79
CA LYS A 417 -14.05 20.05 7.05
C LYS A 417 -14.36 19.64 8.48
N GLN A 418 -13.98 20.50 9.44
CA GLN A 418 -14.20 20.23 10.86
C GLN A 418 -15.68 20.08 11.18
N ARG A 419 -16.54 20.98 10.67
CA ARG A 419 -18.00 20.90 10.89
C ARG A 419 -18.62 19.66 10.23
N ILE A 420 -18.11 19.19 9.09
CA ILE A 420 -18.54 17.91 8.49
C ILE A 420 -18.13 16.73 9.39
N SER A 421 -16.91 16.75 9.97
CA SER A 421 -16.49 15.74 10.94
C SER A 421 -17.37 15.74 12.20
N ILE A 422 -17.72 16.91 12.71
CA ILE A 422 -18.64 17.03 13.84
C ILE A 422 -20.04 16.49 13.48
N ALA A 423 -20.54 16.76 12.26
CA ALA A 423 -21.81 16.20 11.79
C ALA A 423 -21.80 14.65 11.75
N ARG A 424 -20.67 14.02 11.37
CA ARG A 424 -20.50 12.56 11.48
C ARG A 424 -20.73 12.05 12.90
N VAL A 425 -20.18 12.76 13.90
CA VAL A 425 -20.28 12.37 15.30
C VAL A 425 -21.69 12.64 15.85
N PHE A 426 -22.36 13.72 15.44
CA PHE A 426 -23.78 13.94 15.75
C PHE A 426 -24.66 12.81 15.23
N LEU A 427 -24.43 12.38 13.98
CA LEU A 427 -25.18 11.30 13.35
C LEU A 427 -24.94 9.95 14.04
N LYS A 428 -23.70 9.68 14.47
CA LYS A 428 -23.32 8.48 15.25
C LYS A 428 -23.96 8.46 16.63
N ASN A 429 -24.10 9.62 17.27
CA ASN A 429 -24.71 9.86 18.58
C ASN A 429 -24.13 8.98 19.73
N PRO A 430 -22.84 8.96 19.97
CA PRO A 430 -22.22 8.11 20.97
C PRO A 430 -22.35 8.72 22.39
N PRO A 431 -22.37 7.89 23.47
CA PRO A 431 -22.40 8.36 24.86
C PRO A 431 -21.07 8.91 25.37
N ILE A 432 -19.94 8.55 24.73
CA ILE A 432 -18.60 8.98 25.11
C ILE A 432 -17.97 9.76 23.94
N LEU A 433 -17.34 10.89 24.24
CA LEU A 433 -16.69 11.76 23.26
C LEU A 433 -15.22 11.98 23.60
N ILE A 434 -14.40 11.97 22.56
CA ILE A 434 -13.02 12.43 22.59
C ILE A 434 -12.90 13.60 21.62
N LEU A 435 -12.50 14.76 22.12
CA LEU A 435 -12.33 15.99 21.35
C LEU A 435 -10.87 16.38 21.36
N ASP A 436 -10.19 16.22 20.23
CA ASP A 436 -8.77 16.57 20.06
C ASP A 436 -8.67 17.89 19.29
N GLU A 437 -8.28 18.96 19.99
CA GLU A 437 -7.97 20.31 19.50
C GLU A 437 -8.68 20.79 18.21
N ALA A 438 -10.01 20.73 18.21
CA ALA A 438 -10.83 20.95 17.01
C ALA A 438 -10.81 22.39 16.43
N THR A 439 -10.01 23.32 16.97
CA THR A 439 -10.10 24.75 16.61
C THR A 439 -8.77 25.44 16.23
N SER A 440 -7.66 24.71 16.10
CA SER A 440 -6.37 25.30 15.70
C SER A 440 -6.40 25.83 14.25
N ALA A 441 -5.86 27.05 14.04
CA ALA A 441 -5.68 27.69 12.73
C ALA A 441 -6.97 28.08 11.94
N LEU A 442 -8.09 28.39 12.65
CA LEU A 442 -9.33 28.83 12.04
C LEU A 442 -9.57 30.33 12.22
N ASP A 443 -10.38 30.91 11.32
CA ASP A 443 -10.90 32.27 11.48
C ASP A 443 -11.89 32.35 12.65
N ASN A 444 -12.01 33.52 13.26
CA ASN A 444 -12.83 33.73 14.48
C ASN A 444 -14.30 33.31 14.32
N GLU A 445 -14.87 33.46 13.13
CA GLU A 445 -16.25 33.10 12.86
C GLU A 445 -16.43 31.58 12.79
N SER A 446 -15.58 30.88 12.03
CA SER A 446 -15.57 29.42 11.95
C SER A 446 -15.28 28.79 13.31
N GLU A 447 -14.37 29.36 14.10
CA GLU A 447 -14.09 28.93 15.47
C GLU A 447 -15.34 29.00 16.36
N ARG A 448 -16.08 30.10 16.31
CA ARG A 448 -17.31 30.27 17.08
C ARG A 448 -18.37 29.22 16.73
N TRP A 449 -18.57 28.92 15.43
CA TRP A 449 -19.52 27.91 14.99
C TRP A 449 -19.12 26.50 15.44
N ILE A 450 -17.84 26.19 15.37
CA ILE A 450 -17.29 24.90 15.80
C ILE A 450 -17.46 24.75 17.31
N GLN A 451 -17.06 25.77 18.09
CA GLN A 451 -17.18 25.76 19.55
C GLN A 451 -18.65 25.54 19.99
N GLN A 452 -19.57 26.24 19.37
CA GLN A 452 -21.03 26.06 19.66
C GLN A 452 -21.49 24.65 19.31
N SER A 453 -21.04 24.09 18.21
CA SER A 453 -21.37 22.71 17.80
C SER A 453 -20.78 21.67 18.75
N LEU A 454 -19.54 21.87 19.23
CA LEU A 454 -18.90 20.98 20.20
C LEU A 454 -19.58 21.06 21.58
N GLU A 455 -19.97 22.23 22.04
CA GLU A 455 -20.71 22.39 23.27
C GLU A 455 -22.09 21.70 23.21
N GLU A 456 -22.79 21.81 22.09
CA GLU A 456 -24.04 21.09 21.86
C GLU A 456 -23.83 19.58 21.81
N LEU A 457 -22.75 19.14 21.13
CA LEU A 457 -22.38 17.73 21.03
C LEU A 457 -22.02 17.13 22.40
N ALA A 458 -21.36 17.88 23.28
CA ALA A 458 -20.91 17.43 24.61
C ALA A 458 -22.07 17.29 25.63
N LYS A 459 -23.25 17.92 25.42
CA LYS A 459 -24.35 17.87 26.35
C LYS A 459 -24.79 16.45 26.69
N ASN A 460 -24.85 16.13 27.98
CA ASN A 460 -25.28 14.84 28.51
C ASN A 460 -24.38 13.65 28.04
N ARG A 461 -23.15 13.90 27.68
CA ARG A 461 -22.17 12.85 27.28
C ARG A 461 -20.92 12.95 28.12
N THR A 462 -20.27 11.81 28.33
CA THR A 462 -18.94 11.79 28.94
C THR A 462 -17.93 12.28 27.94
N THR A 463 -17.19 13.34 28.28
CA THR A 463 -16.32 14.00 27.31
C THR A 463 -14.89 14.12 27.82
N ILE A 464 -13.92 13.70 27.00
CA ILE A 464 -12.50 13.93 27.20
C ILE A 464 -12.05 14.93 26.14
N THR A 465 -11.55 16.09 26.57
CA THR A 465 -11.09 17.13 25.65
C THR A 465 -9.60 17.38 25.82
N ILE A 466 -8.83 17.27 24.75
CA ILE A 466 -7.45 17.77 24.72
C ILE A 466 -7.53 19.27 24.46
N ALA A 467 -7.15 20.06 25.45
CA ALA A 467 -7.33 21.50 25.41
C ALA A 467 -6.00 22.24 25.25
N HIS A 468 -5.93 23.05 24.21
CA HIS A 468 -4.83 24.03 23.98
C HIS A 468 -5.33 25.47 24.12
N ARG A 469 -6.66 25.69 24.34
CA ARG A 469 -7.26 27.02 24.50
C ARG A 469 -8.05 27.15 25.80
N LEU A 470 -7.97 28.31 26.40
CA LEU A 470 -8.67 28.65 27.64
C LEU A 470 -10.19 28.52 27.54
N SER A 471 -10.76 28.81 26.36
CA SER A 471 -12.20 28.70 26.11
C SER A 471 -12.71 27.26 26.26
N THR A 472 -11.93 26.30 25.83
CA THR A 472 -12.27 24.87 25.91
C THR A 472 -12.15 24.32 27.34
N ILE A 473 -11.20 24.84 28.11
CA ILE A 473 -10.95 24.43 29.50
C ILE A 473 -12.03 24.93 30.44
N ARG A 474 -12.59 26.12 30.17
CA ARG A 474 -13.51 26.82 31.08
C ARG A 474 -14.82 26.05 31.35
N ASN A 475 -15.24 25.24 30.40
CA ASN A 475 -16.53 24.52 30.46
C ASN A 475 -16.37 23.06 30.95
N ALA A 476 -15.16 22.61 31.30
CA ALA A 476 -14.91 21.27 31.82
C ALA A 476 -15.27 21.18 33.31
N ASP A 477 -15.84 20.04 33.74
CA ASP A 477 -16.12 19.77 35.15
C ASP A 477 -14.84 19.57 35.97
N GLU A 478 -13.78 19.03 35.30
CA GLU A 478 -12.47 18.81 35.93
C GLU A 478 -11.33 19.05 34.89
N ILE A 479 -10.19 19.54 35.36
CA ILE A 479 -9.02 19.81 34.55
C ILE A 479 -7.91 18.91 35.05
N LEU A 480 -7.32 18.09 34.18
CA LEU A 480 -6.18 17.22 34.49
C LEU A 480 -4.93 17.77 33.81
N VAL A 481 -3.91 18.11 34.61
CA VAL A 481 -2.61 18.55 34.10
C VAL A 481 -1.73 17.33 33.85
N VAL A 482 -1.45 17.05 32.59
CA VAL A 482 -0.58 15.92 32.18
C VAL A 482 0.83 16.43 32.02
N ALA A 483 1.75 15.97 32.87
CA ALA A 483 3.18 16.29 32.82
C ALA A 483 4.00 15.14 33.39
N ASN A 484 5.26 15.03 32.94
CA ASN A 484 6.19 13.97 33.37
C ASN A 484 5.59 12.57 33.31
N SER A 485 4.94 12.24 32.18
CA SER A 485 4.27 10.95 31.92
C SER A 485 3.10 10.59 32.83
N GLY A 486 2.63 11.50 33.70
CA GLY A 486 1.56 11.27 34.66
C GLY A 486 0.59 12.44 34.81
N ILE A 487 -0.36 12.33 35.76
CA ILE A 487 -1.24 13.42 36.17
C ILE A 487 -0.52 14.21 37.29
N ALA A 488 -0.09 15.42 36.98
CA ALA A 488 0.62 16.30 37.93
C ALA A 488 -0.32 17.06 38.85
N GLU A 489 -1.48 17.52 38.34
CA GLU A 489 -2.46 18.31 39.11
C GLU A 489 -3.89 18.01 38.62
N ARG A 490 -4.85 18.24 39.48
CA ARG A 490 -6.29 18.12 39.23
C ARG A 490 -7.03 19.39 39.66
#